data_e2018cbc67d04a5554bc8ee9b1e38e05
#
_entry.id   e2018cbc67d04a5554bc8ee9b1e38e05
#
_cell.length_a   1.000
_cell.length_b   1.000
_cell.length_c   1.000
_cell.angle_alpha   90.00
_cell.angle_beta   90.00
_cell.angle_gamma   90.00
#
_symmetry.space_group_name_H-M   'P 1'
#
loop_
_entity.id
_entity.type
_entity.pdbx_description
1 polymer ?
#
loop_
_entity_poly.entity_id
_entity_poly.type
_entity_poly.pdbx_seq_one_letter_code
_entity_poly.pdbx_strand_id
1 'polypeptide(L)'
;ARDSGLDGIDVHASSGYLIHEFLSPALNKRTDEYGGTLENRMRFLNEVLEAIRAEIRNDIAVGVRLPNEDYVPGGLTAQMNAEIAKQIQKVSDYISLHMGAYWRFHKLIAPSDDPLGLEMEANNQITPFLTKPVMVTGRIMTLDHASALIASGEADMVSMVRALIADPNLVNKARAGSERKIRPCIGSNMGCVGQLMTKGRLGCVVNSAAGRERTILFEVQEKADVEKKILVVGGGPAGLEFARTAAMRGHKVELHDAMSRLGGQALMASSAPHRADIGAITDWLSNELESLGVEVHLNSLVDEELVARVNPDEVVVAAGSMPNPDGFQQSTPASEIKGFNLSHVYSPWDVLGFGKVTNVIGPAVVYDD
;
A
#
# COMPACT_ATOMS: atom_id res chain seq x y z
N ALA A 1 -23.80 -13.28 10.32
CA ALA A 1 -23.77 -12.43 9.12
C ALA A 1 -25.18 -12.06 8.69
N ARG A 2 -26.02 -13.03 8.33
CA ARG A 2 -27.42 -12.79 7.89
C ARG A 2 -28.19 -11.92 8.90
N ASP A 3 -28.21 -12.32 10.16
CA ASP A 3 -28.94 -11.63 11.22
C ASP A 3 -28.34 -10.25 11.60
N SER A 4 -27.13 -9.98 11.14
CA SER A 4 -26.46 -8.68 11.25
C SER A 4 -26.67 -7.76 10.04
N GLY A 5 -27.50 -8.19 9.06
CA GLY A 5 -27.81 -7.40 7.87
C GLY A 5 -26.67 -7.32 6.84
N LEU A 6 -25.75 -8.30 6.82
CA LEU A 6 -24.71 -8.40 5.80
C LEU A 6 -25.24 -9.10 4.55
N ASP A 7 -24.80 -8.67 3.37
CA ASP A 7 -25.22 -9.18 2.07
C ASP A 7 -24.51 -10.48 1.67
N GLY A 8 -23.37 -10.79 2.32
CA GLY A 8 -22.58 -11.98 2.01
C GLY A 8 -21.50 -12.30 3.03
N ILE A 9 -20.88 -13.46 2.83
CA ILE A 9 -19.73 -13.94 3.59
C ILE A 9 -18.65 -14.45 2.64
N ASP A 10 -17.40 -14.40 3.07
CA ASP A 10 -16.24 -14.93 2.35
C ASP A 10 -15.57 -16.02 3.20
N VAL A 11 -15.68 -17.27 2.79
CA VAL A 11 -15.08 -18.42 3.49
C VAL A 11 -13.58 -18.42 3.18
N HIS A 12 -12.77 -18.23 4.21
CA HIS A 12 -11.34 -18.07 4.06
C HIS A 12 -10.59 -19.40 3.95
N ALA A 13 -10.34 -19.84 2.73
CA ALA A 13 -9.62 -21.07 2.40
C ALA A 13 -8.22 -20.83 1.81
N SER A 14 -7.57 -19.70 2.18
CA SER A 14 -6.24 -19.29 1.68
C SER A 14 -5.31 -18.85 2.81
N SER A 15 -4.16 -18.28 2.46
CA SER A 15 -3.20 -17.60 3.34
C SER A 15 -2.54 -18.46 4.42
N GLY A 16 -2.65 -19.79 4.37
CA GLY A 16 -2.07 -20.70 5.37
C GLY A 16 -2.93 -20.96 6.60
N TYR A 17 -4.23 -20.59 6.54
CA TYR A 17 -5.17 -20.91 7.61
C TYR A 17 -5.75 -22.33 7.49
N LEU A 18 -6.53 -22.77 8.47
CA LEU A 18 -6.96 -24.14 8.65
C LEU A 18 -7.49 -24.82 7.37
N ILE A 19 -8.42 -24.20 6.65
CA ILE A 19 -8.97 -24.81 5.42
C ILE A 19 -7.88 -24.94 4.34
N HIS A 20 -7.02 -23.92 4.21
CA HIS A 20 -5.90 -23.97 3.29
C HIS A 20 -4.92 -25.10 3.62
N GLU A 21 -4.64 -25.34 4.90
CA GLU A 21 -3.79 -26.44 5.36
C GLU A 21 -4.36 -27.81 4.97
N PHE A 22 -5.68 -27.97 4.98
CA PHE A 22 -6.31 -29.20 4.45
C PHE A 22 -6.17 -29.33 2.94
N LEU A 23 -6.28 -28.25 2.19
CA LEU A 23 -6.19 -28.23 0.72
C LEU A 23 -4.79 -28.51 0.20
N SER A 24 -3.77 -27.92 0.83
CA SER A 24 -2.39 -27.96 0.33
C SER A 24 -1.71 -29.31 0.55
N PRO A 25 -1.22 -29.97 -0.52
CA PRO A 25 -0.50 -31.24 -0.37
C PRO A 25 0.88 -31.09 0.29
N ALA A 26 1.43 -29.85 0.31
CA ALA A 26 2.65 -29.57 1.07
C ALA A 26 2.43 -29.64 2.57
N LEU A 27 1.24 -29.28 3.07
CA LEU A 27 0.90 -29.19 4.48
C LEU A 27 0.10 -30.40 4.96
N ASN A 28 -0.89 -30.83 4.19
CA ASN A 28 -1.76 -31.95 4.54
C ASN A 28 -1.03 -33.30 4.35
N LYS A 29 -0.51 -33.84 5.45
CA LYS A 29 0.15 -35.17 5.49
C LYS A 29 -0.76 -36.26 6.08
N ARG A 30 -2.06 -36.01 6.17
CA ARG A 30 -3.04 -36.97 6.69
C ARG A 30 -3.17 -38.18 5.78
N THR A 31 -3.51 -39.33 6.36
CA THR A 31 -3.73 -40.61 5.67
C THR A 31 -5.15 -41.12 5.80
N ASP A 32 -6.03 -40.33 6.41
CA ASP A 32 -7.46 -40.60 6.54
C ASP A 32 -8.26 -39.95 5.39
N GLU A 33 -9.59 -39.94 5.52
CA GLU A 33 -10.52 -39.39 4.52
C GLU A 33 -10.40 -37.89 4.28
N TYR A 34 -9.55 -37.16 5.01
CA TYR A 34 -9.24 -35.74 4.82
C TYR A 34 -7.86 -35.50 4.18
N GLY A 35 -7.13 -36.56 3.80
CA GLY A 35 -5.78 -36.44 3.25
C GLY A 35 -5.54 -37.27 1.99
N GLY A 36 -4.37 -37.10 1.36
CA GLY A 36 -3.98 -37.82 0.15
C GLY A 36 -4.57 -37.23 -1.14
N THR A 37 -5.66 -37.78 -1.64
CA THR A 37 -6.26 -37.32 -2.91
C THR A 37 -6.82 -35.90 -2.84
N LEU A 38 -7.00 -35.23 -3.99
CA LEU A 38 -7.60 -33.90 -4.03
C LEU A 38 -9.03 -33.91 -3.42
N GLU A 39 -9.82 -34.92 -3.73
CA GLU A 39 -11.16 -35.12 -3.20
C GLU A 39 -11.16 -35.13 -1.66
N ASN A 40 -10.27 -35.92 -1.07
CA ASN A 40 -10.12 -36.00 0.38
C ASN A 40 -9.69 -34.67 1.00
N ARG A 41 -8.70 -34.00 0.38
CA ARG A 41 -8.25 -32.68 0.87
C ARG A 41 -9.32 -31.60 0.77
N MET A 42 -10.23 -31.68 -0.18
CA MET A 42 -11.37 -30.77 -0.35
C MET A 42 -12.54 -31.08 0.59
N ARG A 43 -12.61 -32.27 1.19
CA ARG A 43 -13.72 -32.72 2.02
C ARG A 43 -14.08 -31.72 3.11
N PHE A 44 -13.10 -31.25 3.88
CA PHE A 44 -13.34 -30.30 4.96
C PHE A 44 -13.94 -28.98 4.46
N LEU A 45 -13.45 -28.42 3.35
CA LEU A 45 -14.03 -27.21 2.76
C LEU A 45 -15.47 -27.45 2.27
N ASN A 46 -15.74 -28.59 1.65
CA ASN A 46 -17.07 -28.92 1.16
C ASN A 46 -18.06 -29.05 2.33
N GLU A 47 -17.71 -29.75 3.40
CA GLU A 47 -18.54 -29.89 4.61
C GLU A 47 -18.84 -28.52 5.25
N VAL A 48 -17.86 -27.61 5.30
CA VAL A 48 -18.07 -26.25 5.79
C VAL A 48 -19.07 -25.49 4.89
N LEU A 49 -18.91 -25.57 3.59
CA LEU A 49 -19.80 -24.89 2.64
C LEU A 49 -21.23 -25.47 2.68
N GLU A 50 -21.37 -26.79 2.77
CA GLU A 50 -22.65 -27.45 2.91
C GLU A 50 -23.38 -27.04 4.20
N ALA A 51 -22.66 -27.01 5.32
CA ALA A 51 -23.19 -26.55 6.60
C ALA A 51 -23.65 -25.08 6.55
N ILE A 52 -22.86 -24.21 5.93
CA ILE A 52 -23.22 -22.80 5.72
C ILE A 52 -24.49 -22.70 4.87
N ARG A 53 -24.54 -23.40 3.75
CA ARG A 53 -25.73 -23.37 2.86
C ARG A 53 -27.00 -23.94 3.51
N ALA A 54 -26.84 -24.97 4.32
CA ALA A 54 -27.98 -25.52 5.08
C ALA A 54 -28.60 -24.49 6.03
N GLU A 55 -27.74 -23.63 6.64
CA GLU A 55 -28.20 -22.62 7.59
C GLU A 55 -28.77 -21.37 6.89
N ILE A 56 -28.05 -20.82 5.90
CA ILE A 56 -28.40 -19.51 5.30
C ILE A 56 -29.18 -19.64 4.00
N ARG A 57 -29.27 -20.84 3.41
CA ARG A 57 -29.89 -21.07 2.09
C ARG A 57 -29.34 -20.10 1.03
N ASN A 58 -30.19 -19.27 0.42
CA ASN A 58 -29.85 -18.27 -0.57
C ASN A 58 -30.10 -16.83 -0.06
N ASP A 59 -30.20 -16.64 1.26
CA ASP A 59 -30.54 -15.35 1.84
C ASP A 59 -29.42 -14.31 1.66
N ILE A 60 -28.16 -14.77 1.68
CA ILE A 60 -26.98 -13.94 1.46
C ILE A 60 -25.97 -14.69 0.56
N ALA A 61 -25.08 -13.92 -0.09
CA ALA A 61 -24.05 -14.50 -0.94
C ALA A 61 -22.98 -15.25 -0.12
N VAL A 62 -22.47 -16.35 -0.67
CA VAL A 62 -21.34 -17.13 -0.12
C VAL A 62 -20.20 -17.15 -1.12
N GLY A 63 -19.13 -16.45 -0.81
CA GLY A 63 -17.86 -16.53 -1.54
C GLY A 63 -16.87 -17.48 -0.88
N VAL A 64 -15.90 -17.91 -1.66
CA VAL A 64 -14.77 -18.67 -1.14
C VAL A 64 -13.47 -18.01 -1.59
N ARG A 65 -12.61 -17.70 -0.63
CA ARG A 65 -11.27 -17.19 -0.90
C ARG A 65 -10.30 -18.34 -1.00
N LEU A 66 -9.77 -18.55 -2.22
CA LEU A 66 -8.79 -19.57 -2.54
C LEU A 66 -7.41 -18.96 -2.75
N PRO A 67 -6.32 -19.69 -2.47
CA PRO A 67 -5.01 -19.30 -2.96
C PRO A 67 -4.99 -19.45 -4.49
N ASN A 68 -4.29 -18.56 -5.19
CA ASN A 68 -3.98 -18.81 -6.59
C ASN A 68 -2.79 -19.77 -6.73
N GLU A 69 -1.79 -19.65 -5.85
CA GLU A 69 -0.64 -20.55 -5.76
C GLU A 69 -0.01 -20.47 -4.36
N ASP A 70 0.62 -21.59 -3.90
CA ASP A 70 1.29 -21.64 -2.58
C ASP A 70 2.71 -21.07 -2.59
N TYR A 71 3.36 -21.07 -3.75
CA TYR A 71 4.77 -20.67 -3.90
C TYR A 71 5.74 -21.47 -3.02
N VAL A 72 5.44 -22.72 -2.78
CA VAL A 72 6.32 -23.66 -2.06
C VAL A 72 6.41 -25.01 -2.79
N PRO A 73 7.53 -25.70 -2.73
CA PRO A 73 7.67 -27.03 -3.35
C PRO A 73 6.61 -28.01 -2.84
N GLY A 74 5.92 -28.65 -3.78
CA GLY A 74 4.86 -29.62 -3.46
C GLY A 74 3.56 -29.00 -2.91
N GLY A 75 3.42 -27.66 -2.95
CA GLY A 75 2.19 -26.96 -2.61
C GLY A 75 1.15 -26.95 -3.74
N LEU A 76 0.08 -26.18 -3.52
CA LEU A 76 -0.95 -25.95 -4.54
C LEU A 76 -0.37 -25.12 -5.69
N THR A 77 -0.54 -25.61 -6.92
CA THR A 77 -0.26 -24.86 -8.15
C THR A 77 -1.54 -24.16 -8.65
N ALA A 78 -1.38 -23.19 -9.57
CA ALA A 78 -2.54 -22.53 -10.19
C ALA A 78 -3.47 -23.56 -10.88
N GLN A 79 -2.94 -24.60 -11.52
CA GLN A 79 -3.72 -25.65 -12.15
C GLN A 79 -4.52 -26.48 -11.13
N MET A 80 -3.94 -26.84 -9.98
CA MET A 80 -4.65 -27.51 -8.89
C MET A 80 -5.76 -26.64 -8.34
N ASN A 81 -5.50 -25.34 -8.17
CA ASN A 81 -6.51 -24.38 -7.70
C ASN A 81 -7.62 -24.16 -8.73
N ALA A 82 -7.34 -24.26 -10.03
CA ALA A 82 -8.38 -24.25 -11.06
C ALA A 82 -9.34 -25.44 -10.90
N GLU A 83 -8.82 -26.64 -10.62
CA GLU A 83 -9.68 -27.82 -10.36
C GLU A 83 -10.50 -27.69 -9.08
N ILE A 84 -9.93 -27.14 -8.01
CA ILE A 84 -10.63 -26.81 -6.77
C ILE A 84 -11.76 -25.81 -7.06
N ALA A 85 -11.43 -24.70 -7.72
CA ALA A 85 -12.37 -23.62 -8.03
C ALA A 85 -13.55 -24.09 -8.92
N LYS A 86 -13.28 -24.95 -9.93
CA LYS A 86 -14.34 -25.60 -10.74
C LYS A 86 -15.35 -26.38 -9.92
N GLN A 87 -14.91 -27.04 -8.86
CA GLN A 87 -15.81 -27.80 -8.00
C GLN A 87 -16.60 -26.88 -7.05
N ILE A 88 -15.91 -25.93 -6.43
CA ILE A 88 -16.46 -25.03 -5.41
C ILE A 88 -17.47 -24.03 -6.00
N GLN A 89 -17.28 -23.55 -7.24
CA GLN A 89 -18.23 -22.65 -7.88
C GLN A 89 -19.66 -23.22 -7.99
N LYS A 90 -19.84 -24.54 -7.84
CA LYS A 90 -21.17 -25.18 -7.85
C LYS A 90 -21.98 -24.88 -6.59
N VAL A 91 -21.30 -24.57 -5.48
CA VAL A 91 -21.91 -24.35 -4.17
C VAL A 91 -21.63 -22.94 -3.62
N SER A 92 -20.81 -22.15 -4.29
CA SER A 92 -20.53 -20.74 -3.96
C SER A 92 -21.14 -19.78 -4.98
N ASP A 93 -21.30 -18.52 -4.61
CA ASP A 93 -21.82 -17.45 -5.47
C ASP A 93 -20.73 -16.69 -6.18
N TYR A 94 -19.52 -16.63 -5.61
CA TYR A 94 -18.32 -16.04 -6.22
C TYR A 94 -17.05 -16.71 -5.70
N ILE A 95 -15.96 -16.54 -6.44
CA ILE A 95 -14.62 -17.00 -6.03
C ILE A 95 -13.73 -15.77 -5.85
N SER A 96 -13.03 -15.71 -4.72
CA SER A 96 -12.01 -14.69 -4.44
C SER A 96 -10.62 -15.34 -4.54
N LEU A 97 -9.75 -14.80 -5.41
CA LEU A 97 -8.39 -15.30 -5.58
C LEU A 97 -7.41 -14.43 -4.83
N HIS A 98 -6.44 -15.05 -4.16
CA HIS A 98 -5.43 -14.36 -3.37
C HIS A 98 -4.10 -15.12 -3.39
N MET A 99 -3.00 -14.39 -3.48
CA MET A 99 -1.65 -14.94 -3.56
C MET A 99 -1.08 -15.29 -2.18
N GLY A 100 -0.35 -16.40 -2.13
CA GLY A 100 0.59 -16.69 -1.06
C GLY A 100 -0.04 -17.08 0.28
N ALA A 101 0.85 -17.23 1.22
CA ALA A 101 0.53 -17.56 2.60
C ALA A 101 1.65 -17.04 3.54
N TYR A 102 1.50 -17.25 4.85
CA TYR A 102 2.45 -16.76 5.86
C TYR A 102 3.91 -17.23 5.62
N TRP A 103 4.13 -18.38 5.01
CA TRP A 103 5.49 -18.86 4.65
C TRP A 103 6.09 -18.12 3.42
N ARG A 104 5.28 -17.32 2.70
CA ARG A 104 5.71 -16.41 1.63
C ARG A 104 5.09 -15.03 1.85
N PHE A 105 5.28 -14.50 3.05
CA PHE A 105 4.60 -13.29 3.52
C PHE A 105 4.81 -12.07 2.61
N HIS A 106 5.98 -11.95 1.99
CA HIS A 106 6.27 -10.88 1.02
C HIS A 106 5.42 -11.00 -0.28
N LYS A 107 4.90 -12.19 -0.59
CA LYS A 107 3.95 -12.38 -1.69
C LYS A 107 2.50 -12.17 -1.23
N LEU A 108 2.19 -12.55 0.01
CA LEU A 108 0.86 -12.35 0.61
C LEU A 108 0.48 -10.86 0.67
N ILE A 109 1.43 -9.99 1.01
CA ILE A 109 1.24 -8.54 1.07
C ILE A 109 2.43 -7.87 0.38
N ALA A 110 2.40 -7.92 -0.95
CA ALA A 110 3.50 -7.48 -1.80
C ALA A 110 3.87 -5.99 -1.59
N PRO A 111 5.14 -5.65 -1.32
CA PRO A 111 5.62 -4.28 -1.19
C PRO A 111 5.75 -3.57 -2.55
N SER A 112 6.30 -2.37 -2.54
CA SER A 112 6.56 -1.57 -3.76
C SER A 112 7.59 -2.21 -4.70
N ASP A 113 8.40 -3.15 -4.22
CA ASP A 113 9.39 -3.85 -5.04
C ASP A 113 8.75 -4.87 -6.01
N ASP A 114 7.55 -5.34 -5.72
CA ASP A 114 6.79 -6.22 -6.62
C ASP A 114 5.94 -5.38 -7.61
N PRO A 115 5.69 -5.86 -8.83
CA PRO A 115 4.88 -5.13 -9.81
C PRO A 115 3.41 -5.01 -9.41
N LEU A 116 2.71 -4.01 -9.95
CA LEU A 116 1.26 -3.92 -9.84
C LEU A 116 0.62 -5.12 -10.53
N GLY A 117 -0.43 -5.71 -9.93
CA GLY A 117 -1.13 -6.86 -10.51
C GLY A 117 -0.32 -8.15 -10.49
N LEU A 118 0.70 -8.29 -9.62
CA LEU A 118 1.58 -9.48 -9.59
C LEU A 118 0.85 -10.81 -9.47
N GLU A 119 -0.39 -10.84 -9.01
CA GLU A 119 -1.19 -12.05 -8.86
C GLU A 119 -1.87 -12.48 -10.16
N MET A 120 -1.91 -11.60 -11.17
CA MET A 120 -2.71 -11.84 -12.37
C MET A 120 -2.17 -12.98 -13.23
N GLU A 121 -0.87 -13.23 -13.25
CA GLU A 121 -0.28 -14.36 -13.96
C GLU A 121 -0.84 -15.72 -13.48
N ALA A 122 -0.94 -15.90 -12.17
CA ALA A 122 -1.54 -17.13 -11.61
C ALA A 122 -3.08 -17.10 -11.71
N ASN A 123 -3.72 -15.95 -11.49
CA ASN A 123 -5.16 -15.80 -11.58
C ASN A 123 -5.66 -16.15 -13.00
N ASN A 124 -4.97 -15.71 -14.05
CA ASN A 124 -5.32 -15.96 -15.46
C ASN A 124 -5.22 -17.44 -15.86
N GLN A 125 -4.61 -18.29 -15.03
CA GLN A 125 -4.63 -19.74 -15.19
C GLN A 125 -5.86 -20.39 -14.53
N ILE A 126 -6.63 -19.66 -13.72
CA ILE A 126 -7.78 -20.15 -12.98
C ILE A 126 -9.09 -19.58 -13.54
N THR A 127 -9.14 -18.27 -13.75
CA THR A 127 -10.34 -17.53 -14.13
C THR A 127 -11.05 -18.05 -15.39
N PRO A 128 -10.38 -18.51 -16.47
CA PRO A 128 -11.05 -18.99 -17.68
C PRO A 128 -11.93 -20.23 -17.46
N PHE A 129 -11.77 -20.92 -16.34
CA PHE A 129 -12.55 -22.11 -16.01
C PHE A 129 -13.78 -21.81 -15.13
N LEU A 130 -13.97 -20.55 -14.76
CA LEU A 130 -15.04 -20.15 -13.86
C LEU A 130 -16.18 -19.48 -14.62
N THR A 131 -17.40 -19.74 -14.16
CA THR A 131 -18.64 -19.15 -14.67
C THR A 131 -19.33 -18.27 -13.62
N LYS A 132 -18.83 -18.34 -12.38
CA LYS A 132 -19.25 -17.46 -11.28
C LYS A 132 -18.38 -16.22 -11.24
N PRO A 133 -18.87 -15.10 -10.70
CA PRO A 133 -18.06 -13.90 -10.55
C PRO A 133 -16.73 -14.15 -9.82
N VAL A 134 -15.68 -13.54 -10.31
CA VAL A 134 -14.34 -13.66 -9.74
C VAL A 134 -13.88 -12.33 -9.16
N MET A 135 -13.47 -12.35 -7.91
CA MET A 135 -12.79 -11.25 -7.23
C MET A 135 -11.30 -11.51 -7.21
N VAL A 136 -10.51 -10.53 -7.67
CA VAL A 136 -9.04 -10.62 -7.63
C VAL A 136 -8.44 -9.61 -6.67
N THR A 137 -7.27 -9.96 -6.14
CA THR A 137 -6.40 -9.07 -5.38
C THR A 137 -5.06 -8.95 -6.10
N GLY A 138 -4.04 -8.35 -5.49
CA GLY A 138 -2.70 -8.37 -6.03
C GLY A 138 -2.12 -6.99 -6.31
N ARG A 139 -1.96 -6.18 -5.26
CA ARG A 139 -1.36 -4.86 -5.38
C ARG A 139 -2.08 -3.97 -6.39
N ILE A 140 -3.42 -4.06 -6.43
CA ILE A 140 -4.28 -3.14 -7.20
C ILE A 140 -4.43 -1.87 -6.37
N MET A 141 -3.77 -0.79 -6.79
CA MET A 141 -3.58 0.42 -5.98
C MET A 141 -4.35 1.62 -6.52
N THR A 142 -4.70 1.61 -7.81
CA THR A 142 -5.36 2.72 -8.49
C THR A 142 -6.69 2.27 -9.12
N LEU A 143 -7.60 3.21 -9.33
CA LEU A 143 -8.88 2.95 -10.01
C LEU A 143 -8.67 2.60 -11.49
N ASP A 144 -7.71 3.22 -12.15
CA ASP A 144 -7.40 2.93 -13.56
C ASP A 144 -7.00 1.46 -13.72
N HIS A 145 -6.12 0.96 -12.83
CA HIS A 145 -5.74 -0.45 -12.84
C HIS A 145 -6.93 -1.37 -12.54
N ALA A 146 -7.73 -1.05 -11.51
CA ALA A 146 -8.95 -1.81 -11.19
C ALA A 146 -9.93 -1.84 -12.36
N SER A 147 -10.18 -0.70 -13.00
CA SER A 147 -11.08 -0.57 -14.15
C SER A 147 -10.55 -1.33 -15.37
N ALA A 148 -9.24 -1.32 -15.61
CA ALA A 148 -8.62 -2.06 -16.70
C ALA A 148 -8.82 -3.57 -16.55
N LEU A 149 -8.63 -4.13 -15.34
CA LEU A 149 -8.85 -5.56 -15.06
C LEU A 149 -10.30 -6.00 -15.28
N ILE A 150 -11.26 -5.16 -14.93
CA ILE A 150 -12.68 -5.44 -15.16
C ILE A 150 -13.02 -5.30 -16.65
N ALA A 151 -12.52 -4.26 -17.30
CA ALA A 151 -12.80 -4.01 -18.72
C ALA A 151 -12.16 -5.09 -19.64
N SER A 152 -11.01 -5.65 -19.27
CA SER A 152 -10.38 -6.77 -19.99
C SER A 152 -11.08 -8.11 -19.78
N GLY A 153 -11.98 -8.22 -18.78
CA GLY A 153 -12.62 -9.47 -18.39
C GLY A 153 -11.74 -10.40 -17.56
N GLU A 154 -10.62 -9.91 -17.05
CA GLU A 154 -9.75 -10.67 -16.14
C GLU A 154 -10.35 -10.84 -14.75
N ALA A 155 -11.27 -9.96 -14.36
CA ALA A 155 -12.00 -10.01 -13.11
C ALA A 155 -13.39 -9.39 -13.24
N ASP A 156 -14.33 -9.82 -12.39
CA ASP A 156 -15.63 -9.17 -12.21
C ASP A 156 -15.61 -8.17 -11.04
N MET A 157 -14.75 -8.42 -10.08
CA MET A 157 -14.56 -7.59 -8.87
C MET A 157 -13.08 -7.49 -8.50
N VAL A 158 -12.70 -6.38 -7.87
CA VAL A 158 -11.33 -6.17 -7.38
C VAL A 158 -11.31 -5.81 -5.90
N SER A 159 -10.30 -6.29 -5.19
CA SER A 159 -10.07 -5.97 -3.78
C SER A 159 -8.88 -5.03 -3.63
N MET A 160 -9.11 -3.83 -3.06
CA MET A 160 -8.15 -2.73 -2.96
C MET A 160 -7.86 -2.33 -1.51
N VAL A 161 -7.53 -3.30 -0.64
CA VAL A 161 -7.43 -3.10 0.82
C VAL A 161 -6.52 -1.92 1.20
N ARG A 162 -5.28 -1.90 0.73
CA ARG A 162 -4.32 -0.85 1.10
C ARG A 162 -4.68 0.52 0.52
N ALA A 163 -5.26 0.58 -0.66
CA ALA A 163 -5.75 1.82 -1.24
C ALA A 163 -6.89 2.40 -0.39
N LEU A 164 -7.82 1.55 0.10
CA LEU A 164 -8.90 1.96 1.00
C LEU A 164 -8.41 2.33 2.41
N ILE A 165 -7.30 1.77 2.89
CA ILE A 165 -6.65 2.23 4.13
C ILE A 165 -6.04 3.63 3.93
N ALA A 166 -5.46 3.90 2.76
CA ALA A 166 -4.90 5.21 2.43
C ALA A 166 -6.00 6.26 2.23
N ASP A 167 -7.09 5.89 1.55
CA ASP A 167 -8.26 6.74 1.33
C ASP A 167 -9.58 5.93 1.45
N PRO A 168 -10.26 5.97 2.61
CA PRO A 168 -11.53 5.27 2.79
C PRO A 168 -12.65 5.81 1.89
N ASN A 169 -12.51 7.03 1.37
CA ASN A 169 -13.47 7.67 0.46
C ASN A 169 -13.12 7.47 -1.04
N LEU A 170 -12.17 6.61 -1.36
CA LEU A 170 -11.67 6.38 -2.71
C LEU A 170 -12.81 6.20 -3.73
N VAL A 171 -13.74 5.27 -3.48
CA VAL A 171 -14.85 4.98 -4.39
C VAL A 171 -15.84 6.16 -4.46
N ASN A 172 -16.13 6.82 -3.33
CA ASN A 172 -17.03 7.97 -3.31
C ASN A 172 -16.43 9.17 -4.06
N LYS A 173 -15.13 9.42 -3.92
CA LYS A 173 -14.42 10.47 -4.67
C LYS A 173 -14.46 10.18 -6.17
N ALA A 174 -14.25 8.94 -6.58
CA ALA A 174 -14.37 8.53 -7.98
C ALA A 174 -15.78 8.78 -8.53
N ARG A 175 -16.81 8.34 -7.83
CA ARG A 175 -18.20 8.56 -8.22
C ARG A 175 -18.56 10.05 -8.38
N ALA A 176 -17.90 10.90 -7.61
CA ALA A 176 -18.07 12.35 -7.66
C ALA A 176 -17.18 13.04 -8.72
N GLY A 177 -16.43 12.30 -9.55
CA GLY A 177 -15.50 12.87 -10.52
C GLY A 177 -14.33 13.64 -9.88
N SER A 178 -13.91 13.20 -8.70
CA SER A 178 -12.88 13.85 -7.90
C SER A 178 -11.65 12.96 -7.68
N GLU A 179 -11.25 12.20 -8.69
CA GLU A 179 -10.16 11.22 -8.61
C GLU A 179 -8.83 11.84 -8.18
N ARG A 180 -8.55 13.07 -8.59
CA ARG A 180 -7.34 13.82 -8.18
C ARG A 180 -7.23 14.03 -6.66
N LYS A 181 -8.35 13.97 -5.94
CA LYS A 181 -8.43 14.09 -4.48
C LYS A 181 -8.23 12.76 -3.74
N ILE A 182 -8.09 11.65 -4.46
CA ILE A 182 -7.86 10.34 -3.86
C ILE A 182 -6.42 10.28 -3.36
N ARG A 183 -6.24 10.07 -2.05
CA ARG A 183 -4.94 9.91 -1.42
C ARG A 183 -4.33 8.55 -1.81
N PRO A 184 -3.17 8.53 -2.45
CA PRO A 184 -2.61 7.27 -2.96
C PRO A 184 -2.00 6.42 -1.86
N CYS A 185 -2.08 5.10 -1.99
CA CYS A 185 -1.22 4.19 -1.24
C CYS A 185 0.14 4.09 -1.95
N ILE A 186 1.23 4.25 -1.21
CA ILE A 186 2.60 4.20 -1.74
C ILE A 186 3.25 2.80 -1.65
N GLY A 187 2.51 1.76 -1.33
CA GLY A 187 2.98 0.37 -1.35
C GLY A 187 4.07 0.00 -0.34
N SER A 188 4.50 0.91 0.54
CA SER A 188 5.67 0.72 1.41
C SER A 188 5.50 -0.34 2.51
N ASN A 189 4.28 -0.75 2.82
CA ASN A 189 3.93 -1.63 3.94
C ASN A 189 4.33 -1.15 5.35
N MET A 190 5.07 -0.06 5.49
CA MET A 190 5.64 0.40 6.77
C MET A 190 4.57 0.79 7.79
N GLY A 191 3.56 1.54 7.38
CA GLY A 191 2.51 2.05 8.28
C GLY A 191 1.43 1.02 8.61
N CYS A 192 1.10 0.13 7.69
CA CYS A 192 0.10 -0.91 7.90
C CYS A 192 0.73 -2.19 8.47
N VAL A 193 1.29 -3.04 7.62
CA VAL A 193 1.87 -4.33 8.02
C VAL A 193 3.02 -4.17 9.01
N GLY A 194 3.95 -3.25 8.75
CA GLY A 194 5.10 -3.02 9.61
C GLY A 194 4.70 -2.58 11.02
N GLN A 195 3.76 -1.64 11.16
CA GLN A 195 3.28 -1.24 12.48
C GLN A 195 2.46 -2.34 13.16
N LEU A 196 1.66 -3.11 12.41
CA LEU A 196 0.91 -4.22 12.97
C LEU A 196 1.86 -5.26 13.60
N MET A 197 2.94 -5.63 12.89
CA MET A 197 3.90 -6.62 13.35
C MET A 197 4.80 -6.14 14.50
N THR A 198 5.11 -4.83 14.54
CA THR A 198 6.04 -4.29 15.56
C THR A 198 5.33 -3.64 16.76
N LYS A 199 4.16 -3.06 16.55
CA LYS A 199 3.42 -2.28 17.54
C LYS A 199 2.03 -2.82 17.87
N GLY A 200 1.61 -3.93 17.24
CA GLY A 200 0.30 -4.57 17.43
C GLY A 200 -0.90 -3.71 16.98
N ARG A 201 -0.67 -2.66 16.20
CA ARG A 201 -1.74 -1.78 15.69
C ARG A 201 -1.53 -1.44 14.22
N LEU A 202 -2.63 -1.35 13.49
CA LEU A 202 -2.62 -0.87 12.13
C LEU A 202 -2.47 0.66 12.09
N GLY A 203 -1.79 1.18 11.08
CA GLY A 203 -1.68 2.59 10.75
C GLY A 203 -1.45 2.75 9.25
N CYS A 204 -1.15 3.98 8.82
CA CYS A 204 -0.76 4.24 7.44
C CYS A 204 0.25 5.40 7.41
N VAL A 205 1.24 5.34 6.53
CA VAL A 205 2.24 6.41 6.40
C VAL A 205 1.71 7.65 5.68
N VAL A 206 0.65 7.46 4.88
CA VAL A 206 0.03 8.56 4.12
C VAL A 206 -1.32 9.00 4.70
N ASN A 207 -1.93 8.21 5.57
CA ASN A 207 -3.20 8.52 6.23
C ASN A 207 -3.01 8.49 7.75
N SER A 208 -2.90 9.66 8.35
CA SER A 208 -2.68 9.81 9.79
C SER A 208 -3.85 9.33 10.65
N ALA A 209 -5.06 9.25 10.10
CA ALA A 209 -6.25 8.78 10.80
C ALA A 209 -6.34 7.25 10.90
N ALA A 210 -5.69 6.50 9.97
CA ALA A 210 -5.78 5.05 9.94
C ALA A 210 -5.38 4.40 11.28
N GLY A 211 -6.31 3.63 11.88
CA GLY A 211 -6.19 3.03 13.21
C GLY A 211 -6.30 4.02 14.38
N ARG A 212 -6.71 5.27 14.10
CA ARG A 212 -6.92 6.34 15.10
C ARG A 212 -8.19 7.14 14.86
N GLU A 213 -9.15 6.60 14.13
CA GLU A 213 -10.34 7.26 13.62
C GLU A 213 -11.23 7.82 14.75
N ARG A 214 -11.06 7.34 15.99
CA ARG A 214 -11.75 7.86 17.17
C ARG A 214 -11.21 9.22 17.63
N THR A 215 -10.00 9.59 17.25
CA THR A 215 -9.30 10.78 17.76
C THR A 215 -8.78 11.68 16.64
N ILE A 216 -8.64 11.16 15.43
CA ILE A 216 -8.16 11.89 14.26
C ILE A 216 -9.14 11.65 13.13
N LEU A 217 -9.76 12.70 12.64
CA LEU A 217 -10.62 12.63 11.46
C LEU A 217 -9.77 12.45 10.20
N PHE A 218 -10.25 11.66 9.27
CA PHE A 218 -9.59 11.44 7.96
C PHE A 218 -9.51 12.74 7.15
N GLU A 219 -10.61 13.50 7.16
CA GLU A 219 -10.67 14.83 6.56
C GLU A 219 -10.91 15.87 7.66
N VAL A 220 -10.16 16.97 7.58
CA VAL A 220 -10.34 18.08 8.54
C VAL A 220 -11.69 18.74 8.27
N GLN A 221 -12.57 18.71 9.25
CA GLN A 221 -13.92 19.29 9.14
C GLN A 221 -14.07 20.61 9.93
N GLU A 222 -13.21 20.82 10.93
CA GLU A 222 -13.32 21.98 11.82
C GLU A 222 -12.30 23.07 11.45
N LYS A 223 -12.80 24.27 11.24
CA LYS A 223 -11.93 25.45 11.11
C LYS A 223 -11.35 25.82 12.47
N ALA A 224 -10.19 26.47 12.46
CA ALA A 224 -9.61 27.03 13.66
C ALA A 224 -10.43 28.26 14.11
N ASP A 225 -10.50 28.47 15.41
CA ASP A 225 -11.21 29.64 16.00
C ASP A 225 -10.58 30.98 15.57
N VAL A 226 -9.25 30.97 15.38
CA VAL A 226 -8.48 32.14 14.97
C VAL A 226 -7.62 31.76 13.75
N GLU A 227 -7.78 32.53 12.65
CA GLU A 227 -6.91 32.45 11.49
C GLU A 227 -5.50 32.94 11.87
N LYS A 228 -4.47 32.18 11.48
CA LYS A 228 -3.06 32.56 11.64
C LYS A 228 -2.37 32.59 10.29
N LYS A 229 -1.35 33.42 10.17
CA LYS A 229 -0.36 33.39 9.10
C LYS A 229 0.77 32.44 9.50
N ILE A 230 0.96 31.37 8.74
CA ILE A 230 1.90 30.30 9.07
C ILE A 230 2.96 30.19 7.98
N LEU A 231 4.23 30.25 8.37
CA LEU A 231 5.36 29.96 7.51
C LEU A 231 5.82 28.52 7.73
N VAL A 232 5.80 27.72 6.66
CA VAL A 232 6.31 26.34 6.66
C VAL A 232 7.66 26.29 5.97
N VAL A 233 8.69 25.79 6.66
CA VAL A 233 10.05 25.66 6.18
C VAL A 233 10.34 24.22 5.83
N GLY A 234 10.40 23.92 4.53
CA GLY A 234 10.64 22.58 3.97
C GLY A 234 9.40 21.94 3.35
N GLY A 235 9.53 21.60 2.08
CA GLY A 235 8.49 20.98 1.22
C GLY A 235 8.59 19.46 1.13
N GLY A 236 9.14 18.79 2.14
CA GLY A 236 9.07 17.35 2.29
C GLY A 236 7.68 16.88 2.77
N PRO A 237 7.42 15.56 2.87
CA PRO A 237 6.10 15.03 3.25
C PRO A 237 5.53 15.63 4.55
N ALA A 238 6.38 15.91 5.54
CA ALA A 238 5.96 16.51 6.81
C ALA A 238 5.45 17.94 6.63
N GLY A 239 6.21 18.80 5.92
CA GLY A 239 5.82 20.18 5.66
C GLY A 239 4.59 20.27 4.75
N LEU A 240 4.52 19.43 3.71
CA LEU A 240 3.39 19.39 2.79
C LEU A 240 2.08 18.98 3.51
N GLU A 241 2.10 17.92 4.32
CA GLU A 241 0.89 17.50 5.05
C GLU A 241 0.51 18.49 6.15
N PHE A 242 1.50 19.13 6.80
CA PHE A 242 1.21 20.22 7.74
C PHE A 242 0.56 21.40 7.03
N ALA A 243 1.15 21.88 5.93
CA ALA A 243 0.62 22.99 5.15
C ALA A 243 -0.80 22.74 4.66
N ARG A 244 -1.04 21.54 4.13
CA ARG A 244 -2.38 21.07 3.73
C ARG A 244 -3.37 21.14 4.90
N THR A 245 -3.02 20.54 6.02
CA THR A 245 -3.90 20.48 7.19
C THR A 245 -4.19 21.87 7.76
N ALA A 246 -3.19 22.74 7.84
CA ALA A 246 -3.34 24.11 8.30
C ALA A 246 -4.25 24.94 7.37
N ALA A 247 -4.06 24.84 6.06
CA ALA A 247 -4.91 25.50 5.07
C ALA A 247 -6.36 24.99 5.13
N MET A 248 -6.57 23.69 5.25
CA MET A 248 -7.90 23.11 5.47
C MET A 248 -8.57 23.63 6.75
N ARG A 249 -7.81 23.92 7.77
CA ARG A 249 -8.29 24.55 9.01
C ARG A 249 -8.53 26.06 8.88
N GLY A 250 -8.23 26.67 7.74
CA GLY A 250 -8.50 28.07 7.44
C GLY A 250 -7.36 29.02 7.81
N HIS A 251 -6.16 28.52 8.04
CA HIS A 251 -4.98 29.37 8.19
C HIS A 251 -4.45 29.85 6.84
N LYS A 252 -3.78 30.99 6.82
CA LYS A 252 -2.98 31.46 5.68
C LYS A 252 -1.61 30.83 5.74
N VAL A 253 -1.28 29.99 4.75
CA VAL A 253 -0.05 29.21 4.75
C VAL A 253 0.84 29.61 3.59
N GLU A 254 2.11 29.88 3.90
CA GLU A 254 3.20 30.13 2.97
C GLU A 254 4.27 29.06 3.21
N LEU A 255 4.64 28.29 2.17
CA LEU A 255 5.62 27.22 2.25
C LEU A 255 6.85 27.56 1.42
N HIS A 256 8.04 27.46 2.02
CA HIS A 256 9.32 27.66 1.36
C HIS A 256 10.14 26.38 1.37
N ASP A 257 10.74 26.04 0.21
CA ASP A 257 11.70 24.95 0.09
C ASP A 257 12.95 25.43 -0.66
N ALA A 258 14.11 25.06 -0.14
CA ALA A 258 15.41 25.41 -0.75
C ALA A 258 15.65 24.67 -2.08
N MET A 259 14.95 23.57 -2.33
CA MET A 259 15.04 22.79 -3.56
C MET A 259 14.16 23.35 -4.66
N SER A 260 14.46 22.96 -5.91
CA SER A 260 13.66 23.33 -7.09
C SER A 260 12.38 22.52 -7.27
N ARG A 261 12.13 21.54 -6.41
CA ARG A 261 10.96 20.65 -6.43
C ARG A 261 10.54 20.24 -5.03
N LEU A 262 9.24 20.07 -4.81
CA LEU A 262 8.68 19.54 -3.59
C LEU A 262 8.96 18.03 -3.46
N GLY A 263 8.90 17.52 -2.23
CA GLY A 263 8.98 16.09 -1.92
C GLY A 263 10.15 15.68 -1.04
N GLY A 264 11.21 16.48 -0.96
CA GLY A 264 12.37 16.22 -0.10
C GLY A 264 12.92 14.80 -0.28
N GLN A 265 13.15 14.07 0.81
CA GLN A 265 13.72 12.72 0.74
C GLN A 265 12.76 11.67 0.15
N ALA A 266 11.44 11.90 0.13
CA ALA A 266 10.50 11.00 -0.54
C ALA A 266 10.71 11.02 -2.05
N LEU A 267 11.05 12.19 -2.62
CA LEU A 267 11.40 12.31 -4.02
C LEU A 267 12.68 11.53 -4.35
N MET A 268 13.70 11.60 -3.50
CA MET A 268 14.91 10.78 -3.65
C MET A 268 14.60 9.28 -3.58
N ALA A 269 13.84 8.87 -2.58
CA ALA A 269 13.46 7.47 -2.42
C ALA A 269 12.69 6.93 -3.63
N SER A 270 11.84 7.75 -4.26
CA SER A 270 11.09 7.37 -5.46
C SER A 270 11.95 7.23 -6.72
N SER A 271 13.15 7.81 -6.73
CA SER A 271 14.10 7.70 -7.85
C SER A 271 14.86 6.36 -7.85
N ALA A 272 14.80 5.60 -6.77
CA ALA A 272 15.40 4.27 -6.72
C ALA A 272 14.56 3.26 -7.55
N PRO A 273 15.20 2.23 -8.14
CA PRO A 273 14.50 1.19 -8.89
C PRO A 273 13.33 0.59 -8.09
N HIS A 274 12.22 0.37 -8.74
CA HIS A 274 10.98 -0.21 -8.16
C HIS A 274 10.37 0.59 -7.00
N ARG A 275 10.72 1.89 -6.83
CA ARG A 275 10.24 2.74 -5.73
C ARG A 275 9.40 3.94 -6.19
N ALA A 276 9.06 4.00 -7.47
CA ALA A 276 8.31 5.14 -8.05
C ALA A 276 6.99 5.46 -7.31
N ASP A 277 6.31 4.45 -6.77
CA ASP A 277 5.06 4.62 -6.01
C ASP A 277 5.21 5.58 -4.81
N ILE A 278 6.43 5.70 -4.23
CA ILE A 278 6.68 6.60 -3.10
C ILE A 278 6.45 8.06 -3.51
N GLY A 279 6.73 8.42 -4.77
CA GLY A 279 6.52 9.77 -5.28
C GLY A 279 5.06 10.21 -5.32
N ALA A 280 4.14 9.26 -5.48
CA ALA A 280 2.71 9.57 -5.65
C ALA A 280 2.12 10.40 -4.50
N ILE A 281 2.59 10.24 -3.26
CA ILE A 281 2.11 11.07 -2.14
C ILE A 281 2.56 12.52 -2.28
N THR A 282 3.77 12.75 -2.80
CA THR A 282 4.28 14.11 -3.02
C THR A 282 3.48 14.83 -4.09
N ASP A 283 3.19 14.15 -5.20
CA ASP A 283 2.40 14.69 -6.30
C ASP A 283 0.98 15.03 -5.82
N TRP A 284 0.38 14.10 -5.06
CA TRP A 284 -0.94 14.31 -4.48
C TRP A 284 -0.97 15.51 -3.52
N LEU A 285 -0.02 15.60 -2.58
CA LEU A 285 0.09 16.71 -1.64
C LEU A 285 0.31 18.05 -2.35
N SER A 286 1.16 18.07 -3.39
CA SER A 286 1.38 19.28 -4.19
C SER A 286 0.09 19.78 -4.84
N ASN A 287 -0.70 18.87 -5.43
CA ASN A 287 -2.01 19.19 -6.02
C ASN A 287 -3.01 19.69 -4.96
N GLU A 288 -2.99 19.11 -3.75
CA GLU A 288 -3.84 19.56 -2.63
C GLU A 288 -3.48 20.98 -2.20
N LEU A 289 -2.17 21.30 -2.07
CA LEU A 289 -1.73 22.65 -1.71
C LEU A 289 -2.17 23.70 -2.75
N GLU A 290 -2.02 23.39 -4.04
CA GLU A 290 -2.49 24.24 -5.12
C GLU A 290 -4.01 24.47 -5.02
N SER A 291 -4.77 23.39 -4.83
CA SER A 291 -6.24 23.45 -4.69
C SER A 291 -6.71 24.26 -3.48
N LEU A 292 -5.90 24.30 -2.42
CA LEU A 292 -6.17 25.03 -1.18
C LEU A 292 -5.64 26.48 -1.20
N GLY A 293 -4.96 26.88 -2.27
CA GLY A 293 -4.40 28.23 -2.39
C GLY A 293 -3.21 28.50 -1.48
N VAL A 294 -2.43 27.45 -1.13
CA VAL A 294 -1.19 27.63 -0.37
C VAL A 294 -0.12 28.25 -1.26
N GLU A 295 0.53 29.31 -0.79
CA GLU A 295 1.64 29.92 -1.51
C GLU A 295 2.90 29.07 -1.34
N VAL A 296 3.48 28.61 -2.47
CA VAL A 296 4.69 27.74 -2.48
C VAL A 296 5.83 28.45 -3.18
N HIS A 297 6.96 28.59 -2.49
CA HIS A 297 8.18 29.22 -2.96
C HIS A 297 9.31 28.19 -3.01
N LEU A 298 9.71 27.81 -4.22
CA LEU A 298 10.83 26.92 -4.47
C LEU A 298 12.14 27.72 -4.67
N ASN A 299 13.30 27.04 -4.55
CA ASN A 299 14.62 27.69 -4.55
C ASN A 299 14.72 28.82 -3.53
N SER A 300 14.05 28.67 -2.40
CA SER A 300 13.92 29.68 -1.36
C SER A 300 14.42 29.15 -0.02
N LEU A 301 15.62 29.54 0.33
CA LEU A 301 16.21 29.25 1.64
C LEU A 301 15.62 30.23 2.67
N VAL A 302 15.10 29.70 3.74
CA VAL A 302 14.54 30.52 4.84
C VAL A 302 15.66 30.86 5.81
N ASP A 303 15.83 32.18 6.02
CA ASP A 303 16.71 32.79 7.01
C ASP A 303 15.94 33.77 7.91
N GLU A 304 16.60 34.41 8.83
CA GLU A 304 16.02 35.38 9.77
C GLU A 304 15.40 36.59 9.05
N GLU A 305 16.01 37.04 7.93
CA GLU A 305 15.50 38.18 7.17
C GLU A 305 14.20 37.83 6.46
N LEU A 306 14.08 36.62 5.92
CA LEU A 306 12.83 36.15 5.31
C LEU A 306 11.74 35.99 6.36
N VAL A 307 12.03 35.41 7.51
CA VAL A 307 11.06 35.31 8.61
C VAL A 307 10.56 36.70 9.05
N ALA A 308 11.47 37.65 9.21
CA ALA A 308 11.11 39.03 9.56
C ALA A 308 10.23 39.70 8.48
N ARG A 309 10.53 39.45 7.20
CA ARG A 309 9.77 40.02 6.07
C ARG A 309 8.39 39.40 5.95
N VAL A 310 8.27 38.07 6.09
CA VAL A 310 6.99 37.35 6.07
C VAL A 310 6.14 37.71 7.28
N ASN A 311 6.77 37.97 8.43
CA ASN A 311 6.14 38.29 9.70
C ASN A 311 4.98 37.32 10.04
N PRO A 312 5.24 36.00 10.16
CA PRO A 312 4.24 34.99 10.44
C PRO A 312 3.84 34.99 11.93
N ASP A 313 2.63 34.53 12.24
CA ASP A 313 2.23 34.24 13.62
C ASP A 313 2.94 32.99 14.16
N GLU A 314 3.20 32.00 13.27
CA GLU A 314 3.87 30.74 13.61
C GLU A 314 4.85 30.34 12.51
N VAL A 315 5.99 29.77 12.91
CA VAL A 315 6.95 29.14 12.01
C VAL A 315 7.02 27.64 12.27
N VAL A 316 6.85 26.83 11.22
CA VAL A 316 6.92 25.38 11.30
C VAL A 316 8.14 24.88 10.56
N VAL A 317 9.12 24.37 11.28
CA VAL A 317 10.37 23.84 10.72
C VAL A 317 10.19 22.36 10.36
N ALA A 318 10.15 22.06 9.07
CA ALA A 318 10.03 20.72 8.50
C ALA A 318 11.18 20.45 7.49
N ALA A 319 12.37 20.99 7.76
CA ALA A 319 13.53 20.99 6.86
C ALA A 319 14.15 19.59 6.63
N GLY A 320 13.66 18.56 7.34
CA GLY A 320 14.14 17.19 7.19
C GLY A 320 15.51 16.94 7.82
N SER A 321 16.25 16.00 7.23
CA SER A 321 17.59 15.63 7.68
C SER A 321 18.52 15.45 6.48
N MET A 322 19.81 15.53 6.71
CA MET A 322 20.84 15.24 5.72
C MET A 322 21.65 14.02 6.15
N PRO A 323 22.20 13.25 5.21
CA PRO A 323 23.17 12.19 5.54
C PRO A 323 24.33 12.78 6.31
N ASN A 324 24.82 12.04 7.31
CA ASN A 324 26.01 12.44 8.04
C ASN A 324 27.26 12.05 7.22
N PRO A 325 28.08 13.01 6.72
CA PRO A 325 29.18 12.71 5.83
C PRO A 325 30.51 12.43 6.56
N ASP A 326 30.51 12.37 7.90
CA ASP A 326 31.67 12.25 8.75
C ASP A 326 32.07 10.82 9.13
N GLY A 327 31.47 9.81 8.46
CA GLY A 327 31.72 8.41 8.77
C GLY A 327 31.06 7.91 10.06
N PHE A 328 30.19 8.69 10.68
CA PHE A 328 29.45 8.26 11.87
C PHE A 328 28.65 6.99 11.61
N GLN A 329 28.71 6.06 12.57
CA GLN A 329 27.91 4.83 12.53
C GLN A 329 27.22 4.59 13.89
N GLN A 330 25.92 4.32 13.83
CA GLN A 330 25.10 4.15 15.03
C GLN A 330 25.47 2.90 15.85
N SER A 331 25.95 1.84 15.19
CA SER A 331 26.38 0.59 15.83
C SER A 331 27.63 0.75 16.69
N THR A 332 28.52 1.68 16.34
CA THR A 332 29.77 2.00 17.04
C THR A 332 30.02 3.52 17.01
N PRO A 333 29.31 4.32 17.81
CA PRO A 333 29.32 5.78 17.70
C PRO A 333 30.69 6.44 17.95
N ALA A 334 31.59 5.76 18.69
CA ALA A 334 32.92 6.24 18.97
C ALA A 334 33.97 5.91 17.87
N SER A 335 33.55 5.29 16.78
CA SER A 335 34.44 4.84 15.71
C SER A 335 33.87 5.23 14.35
N GLU A 336 34.62 5.97 13.57
CA GLU A 336 34.27 6.30 12.19
C GLU A 336 34.34 5.06 11.27
N ILE A 337 33.51 5.04 10.21
CA ILE A 337 33.61 4.03 9.16
C ILE A 337 34.96 4.22 8.44
N LYS A 338 35.82 3.20 8.47
CA LYS A 338 37.14 3.27 7.80
C LYS A 338 36.94 3.51 6.29
N GLY A 339 37.61 4.53 5.78
CA GLY A 339 37.58 4.87 4.37
C GLY A 339 36.35 5.68 3.93
N PHE A 340 35.55 6.22 4.83
CA PHE A 340 34.38 7.06 4.50
C PHE A 340 34.74 8.26 3.64
N ASN A 341 35.99 8.76 3.76
CA ASN A 341 36.49 9.92 3.06
C ASN A 341 37.27 9.61 1.75
N LEU A 342 37.27 8.37 1.31
CA LEU A 342 37.88 7.98 0.04
C LEU A 342 37.07 8.52 -1.15
N SER A 343 37.76 8.89 -2.22
CA SER A 343 37.17 9.56 -3.39
C SER A 343 36.13 8.75 -4.15
N HIS A 344 36.10 7.45 -3.93
CA HIS A 344 35.12 6.51 -4.51
C HIS A 344 34.01 6.07 -3.54
N VAL A 345 33.92 6.73 -2.37
CA VAL A 345 32.84 6.50 -1.39
C VAL A 345 31.76 7.56 -1.57
N TYR A 346 30.57 7.14 -1.83
CA TYR A 346 29.41 7.99 -2.14
C TYR A 346 28.28 7.77 -1.15
N SER A 347 27.58 8.84 -0.82
CA SER A 347 26.32 8.74 -0.07
C SER A 347 25.18 8.30 -0.98
N PRO A 348 24.05 7.79 -0.42
CA PRO A 348 22.84 7.55 -1.21
C PRO A 348 22.35 8.79 -1.97
N TRP A 349 22.58 9.98 -1.44
CA TRP A 349 22.25 11.24 -2.11
C TRP A 349 23.07 11.46 -3.38
N ASP A 350 24.36 11.16 -3.33
CA ASP A 350 25.23 11.28 -4.51
C ASP A 350 24.79 10.29 -5.59
N VAL A 351 24.51 9.03 -5.20
CA VAL A 351 24.11 7.96 -6.11
C VAL A 351 22.77 8.27 -6.79
N LEU A 352 21.82 8.85 -6.06
CA LEU A 352 20.48 9.19 -6.57
C LEU A 352 20.43 10.58 -7.25
N GLY A 353 21.58 11.26 -7.43
CA GLY A 353 21.65 12.54 -8.13
C GLY A 353 21.20 13.76 -7.33
N PHE A 354 21.16 13.67 -5.99
CA PHE A 354 20.80 14.76 -5.07
C PHE A 354 22.00 15.35 -4.34
N GLY A 355 23.18 14.74 -4.48
CA GLY A 355 24.45 15.21 -3.93
C GLY A 355 25.21 16.13 -4.86
N LYS A 356 26.43 16.53 -4.44
CA LYS A 356 27.31 17.43 -5.19
C LYS A 356 27.93 16.80 -6.45
N VAL A 357 27.88 15.47 -6.57
CA VAL A 357 28.50 14.71 -7.67
C VAL A 357 27.41 14.35 -8.69
N THR A 358 27.34 15.10 -9.78
CA THR A 358 26.31 14.99 -10.81
C THR A 358 26.52 13.87 -11.85
N ASN A 359 27.60 13.07 -11.78
CA ASN A 359 27.95 12.08 -12.82
C ASN A 359 28.53 10.79 -12.26
N VAL A 360 28.02 10.28 -11.15
CA VAL A 360 28.61 9.10 -10.49
C VAL A 360 28.17 7.78 -11.14
N ILE A 361 27.05 7.75 -11.81
CA ILE A 361 26.58 6.55 -12.52
C ILE A 361 26.07 6.97 -13.90
N GLY A 362 26.67 6.39 -14.95
CA GLY A 362 26.04 6.33 -16.27
C GLY A 362 24.68 5.64 -16.18
N PRO A 363 23.93 5.53 -17.29
CA PRO A 363 22.56 5.05 -17.28
C PRO A 363 22.48 3.72 -16.52
N ALA A 364 21.58 3.67 -15.60
CA ALA A 364 21.21 2.61 -14.65
C ALA A 364 22.01 1.31 -14.82
N VAL A 365 22.73 0.90 -13.76
CA VAL A 365 23.17 -0.49 -13.65
C VAL A 365 21.90 -1.33 -13.60
N VAL A 366 21.54 -1.89 -14.74
CA VAL A 366 20.53 -2.94 -14.84
C VAL A 366 21.21 -4.17 -14.24
N TYR A 367 20.78 -4.59 -13.06
CA TYR A 367 21.07 -5.93 -12.59
C TYR A 367 20.20 -6.85 -13.44
N ASP A 368 20.83 -7.51 -14.42
CA ASP A 368 20.25 -8.71 -15.00
C ASP A 368 20.21 -9.79 -13.90
N ASP A 369 19.02 -10.38 -13.70
CA ASP A 369 18.75 -11.48 -12.76
C ASP A 369 19.59 -12.74 -13.06
#